data_22a63c524ac40bf07a3dbf6dfa5db55d
#
_entry.id   22a63c524ac40bf07a3dbf6dfa5db55d
#
_cell.length_a   1.000
_cell.length_b   1.000
_cell.length_c   1.000
_cell.angle_alpha   90.00
_cell.angle_beta   90.00
_cell.angle_gamma   90.00
#
_symmetry.space_group_name_H-M   'P 1'
#
loop_
_entity.id
_entity.type
_entity.pdbx_description
1 polymer ?
#
loop_
_entity_poly.entity_id
_entity_poly.type
_entity_poly.pdbx_seq_one_letter_code
_entity_poly.pdbx_strand_id
1 'polypeptide(L)'
;MAVRTEPTPNPNAMKFSVGEPVGGPGTYVRGAEPEDEFLARLLTLDGVSSVFFTADFVTISKTPDGSWDVIAPEATAILESHFGE
;
A
#
# COMPACT_ATOMS: atom_id res chain seq x y z
N MET A 1 12.38 -4.46 10.98
CA MET A 1 12.48 -4.10 9.56
C MET A 1 11.67 -2.89 9.30
N ALA A 2 12.16 -2.02 8.49
CA ALA A 2 11.46 -0.79 8.16
C ALA A 2 10.88 -0.89 6.76
N VAL A 3 9.69 -0.36 6.61
CA VAL A 3 9.08 -0.23 5.30
C VAL A 3 9.73 0.96 4.61
N ARG A 4 10.10 0.78 3.35
CA ARG A 4 10.74 1.83 2.57
C ARG A 4 9.77 2.38 1.55
N THR A 5 9.69 3.69 1.47
CA THR A 5 8.81 4.37 0.54
C THR A 5 9.63 4.89 -0.63
N GLU A 6 9.22 4.55 -1.85
CA GLU A 6 9.93 4.96 -3.05
C GLU A 6 8.97 5.58 -4.05
N PRO A 7 9.33 6.69 -4.66
CA PRO A 7 8.48 7.30 -5.67
C PRO A 7 8.47 6.44 -6.93
N THR A 8 7.40 6.59 -7.71
CA THR A 8 7.30 5.94 -9.01
C THR A 8 7.16 7.03 -10.07
N PRO A 9 7.28 6.68 -11.37
CA PRO A 9 7.04 7.66 -12.41
C PRO A 9 5.63 8.24 -12.40
N ASN A 10 4.68 7.53 -11.78
CA ASN A 10 3.31 8.01 -11.69
C ASN A 10 3.13 8.75 -10.36
N PRO A 11 2.81 10.06 -10.39
CA PRO A 11 2.67 10.81 -9.13
C PRO A 11 1.53 10.34 -8.26
N ASN A 12 0.60 9.56 -8.80
CA ASN A 12 -0.50 9.01 -8.03
C ASN A 12 -0.24 7.59 -7.54
N ALA A 13 0.99 7.09 -7.68
CA ALA A 13 1.37 5.77 -7.22
C ALA A 13 2.67 5.85 -6.43
N MET A 14 2.77 5.06 -5.38
CA MET A 14 3.96 5.04 -4.57
C MET A 14 4.25 3.60 -4.15
N LYS A 15 5.53 3.23 -4.21
CA LYS A 15 5.96 1.88 -3.91
C LYS A 15 6.42 1.80 -2.45
N PHE A 16 5.94 0.78 -1.76
CA PHE A 16 6.32 0.52 -0.38
C PHE A 16 6.99 -0.84 -0.32
N SER A 17 8.30 -0.85 -0.11
CA SER A 17 9.06 -2.09 -0.02
C SER A 17 9.04 -2.57 1.42
N VAL A 18 8.61 -3.82 1.63
CA VAL A 18 8.47 -4.35 2.99
C VAL A 18 9.56 -5.35 3.34
N GLY A 19 10.32 -5.82 2.38
CA GLY A 19 11.44 -6.71 2.66
C GLY A 19 11.06 -8.14 2.92
N GLU A 20 9.80 -8.50 2.78
CA GLU A 20 9.31 -9.85 2.98
C GLU A 20 8.32 -10.18 1.88
N PRO A 21 8.17 -11.46 1.53
CA PRO A 21 7.23 -11.82 0.46
C PRO A 21 5.81 -11.40 0.84
N VAL A 22 5.15 -10.76 -0.10
CA VAL A 22 3.76 -10.32 0.11
C VAL A 22 2.77 -11.21 -0.64
N GLY A 23 3.28 -12.16 -1.43
CA GLY A 23 2.43 -12.97 -2.26
C GLY A 23 2.15 -12.28 -3.57
N GLY A 24 1.08 -12.64 -4.22
CA GLY A 24 0.71 -12.06 -5.49
C GLY A 24 1.43 -12.67 -6.66
N PRO A 25 1.42 -12.02 -7.81
CA PRO A 25 0.90 -10.67 -7.98
C PRO A 25 -0.61 -10.58 -7.84
N GLY A 26 -1.05 -9.44 -7.34
CA GLY A 26 -2.47 -9.22 -7.18
C GLY A 26 -2.77 -7.74 -7.09
N THR A 27 -4.00 -7.39 -7.38
CA THR A 27 -4.46 -6.00 -7.33
C THR A 27 -5.87 -5.97 -6.75
N TYR A 28 -6.08 -5.05 -5.82
CA TYR A 28 -7.42 -4.81 -5.28
C TYR A 28 -7.74 -3.34 -5.45
N VAL A 29 -8.99 -3.06 -5.86
CA VAL A 29 -9.45 -1.69 -6.02
C VAL A 29 -10.35 -1.36 -4.84
N ARG A 30 -10.62 -0.08 -4.68
CA ARG A 30 -11.47 0.39 -3.60
C ARG A 30 -12.83 -0.30 -3.69
N GLY A 31 -13.31 -0.79 -2.54
CA GLY A 31 -14.55 -1.54 -2.51
C GLY A 31 -14.34 -3.03 -2.52
N ALA A 32 -13.15 -3.51 -2.85
CA ALA A 32 -12.85 -4.92 -2.79
C ALA A 32 -12.70 -5.37 -1.34
N GLU A 33 -12.84 -6.67 -1.12
CA GLU A 33 -12.74 -7.25 0.21
C GLU A 33 -11.64 -8.30 0.21
N PRO A 34 -10.37 -7.87 0.30
CA PRO A 34 -9.27 -8.82 0.31
C PRO A 34 -9.29 -9.67 1.57
N GLU A 35 -8.77 -10.88 1.46
CA GLU A 35 -8.70 -11.76 2.61
C GLU A 35 -7.65 -11.31 3.60
N ASP A 36 -6.58 -10.69 3.12
CA ASP A 36 -5.53 -10.22 3.99
C ASP A 36 -5.94 -8.92 4.65
N GLU A 37 -5.85 -8.90 5.97
CA GLU A 37 -6.33 -7.76 6.73
C GLU A 37 -5.56 -6.49 6.38
N PHE A 38 -4.23 -6.60 6.18
CA PHE A 38 -3.46 -5.39 5.90
C PHE A 38 -3.88 -4.76 4.57
N LEU A 39 -4.23 -5.58 3.58
CA LEU A 39 -4.71 -5.04 2.31
C LEU A 39 -6.06 -4.37 2.48
N ALA A 40 -6.94 -4.98 3.27
CA ALA A 40 -8.24 -4.36 3.54
C ALA A 40 -8.07 -3.01 4.23
N ARG A 41 -7.14 -2.95 5.18
CA ARG A 41 -6.90 -1.70 5.90
C ARG A 41 -6.34 -0.62 4.98
N LEU A 42 -5.43 -1.00 4.09
CA LEU A 42 -4.89 -0.03 3.13
C LEU A 42 -5.99 0.53 2.24
N LEU A 43 -6.93 -0.32 1.83
CA LEU A 43 -8.00 0.13 0.95
C LEU A 43 -9.01 1.04 1.64
N THR A 44 -9.02 1.07 2.98
CA THR A 44 -9.93 1.95 3.69
C THR A 44 -9.36 3.34 3.93
N LEU A 45 -8.09 3.57 3.61
CA LEU A 45 -7.50 4.88 3.79
C LEU A 45 -8.10 5.87 2.82
N ASP A 46 -8.36 7.08 3.30
CA ASP A 46 -8.88 8.14 2.44
C ASP A 46 -7.91 8.44 1.33
N GLY A 47 -8.42 8.45 0.10
CA GLY A 47 -7.61 8.79 -1.05
C GLY A 47 -6.96 7.61 -1.74
N VAL A 48 -6.99 6.43 -1.16
CA VAL A 48 -6.44 5.24 -1.82
C VAL A 48 -7.46 4.72 -2.81
N SER A 49 -7.02 4.51 -4.05
CA SER A 49 -7.90 3.98 -5.09
C SER A 49 -7.65 2.50 -5.34
N SER A 50 -6.40 2.06 -5.24
CA SER A 50 -6.10 0.65 -5.47
C SER A 50 -4.78 0.30 -4.80
N VAL A 51 -4.56 -1.00 -4.62
CA VAL A 51 -3.33 -1.54 -4.05
C VAL A 51 -2.89 -2.70 -4.94
N PHE A 52 -1.65 -2.65 -5.39
CA PHE A 52 -1.05 -3.72 -6.15
C PHE A 52 0.10 -4.29 -5.34
N PHE A 53 0.21 -5.60 -5.28
CA PHE A 53 1.28 -6.21 -4.50
C PHE A 53 1.90 -7.36 -5.29
N THR A 54 3.22 -7.50 -5.14
CA THR A 54 3.97 -8.58 -5.75
C THR A 54 5.35 -8.62 -5.13
N ALA A 55 6.01 -9.77 -5.20
CA ALA A 55 7.36 -9.95 -4.67
C ALA A 55 7.44 -9.49 -3.22
N ASP A 56 8.20 -8.44 -2.94
CA ASP A 56 8.40 -7.95 -1.59
C ASP A 56 7.98 -6.49 -1.43
N PHE A 57 7.05 -6.03 -2.27
CA PHE A 57 6.61 -4.64 -2.20
C PHE A 57 5.13 -4.52 -2.50
N VAL A 58 4.59 -3.39 -2.09
CA VAL A 58 3.20 -3.04 -2.32
C VAL A 58 3.20 -1.65 -2.96
N THR A 59 2.45 -1.49 -4.05
CA THR A 59 2.31 -0.21 -4.71
C THR A 59 0.90 0.29 -4.46
N ILE A 60 0.80 1.48 -3.87
CA ILE A 60 -0.49 2.07 -3.55
C ILE A 60 -0.75 3.18 -4.55
N SER A 61 -1.94 3.16 -5.15
CA SER A 61 -2.38 4.22 -6.05
C SER A 61 -3.42 5.06 -5.34
N LYS A 62 -3.31 6.36 -5.46
CA LYS A 62 -4.25 7.28 -4.82
C LYS A 62 -5.07 7.99 -5.87
N THR A 63 -6.20 8.56 -5.43
CA THR A 63 -6.98 9.43 -6.30
C THR A 63 -6.24 10.74 -6.48
N PRO A 64 -6.56 11.51 -7.53
CA PRO A 64 -5.91 12.82 -7.70
C PRO A 64 -6.11 13.75 -6.51
N ASP A 65 -7.22 13.58 -5.77
CA ASP A 65 -7.50 14.40 -4.59
C ASP A 65 -6.74 13.93 -3.36
N GLY A 66 -6.21 12.72 -3.38
CA GLY A 66 -5.54 12.18 -2.21
C GLY A 66 -4.22 12.87 -1.93
N SER A 67 -3.73 12.73 -0.72
CA SER A 67 -2.49 13.36 -0.30
C SER A 67 -1.56 12.32 0.27
N TRP A 68 -0.35 12.23 -0.30
CA TRP A 68 0.66 11.33 0.24
C TRP A 68 1.10 11.74 1.64
N ASP A 69 0.95 13.03 1.99
CA ASP A 69 1.28 13.48 3.33
C ASP A 69 0.42 12.79 4.38
N VAL A 70 -0.78 12.36 4.01
CA VAL A 70 -1.67 11.64 4.90
C VAL A 70 -1.56 10.14 4.67
N ILE A 71 -1.55 9.72 3.40
CA ILE A 71 -1.60 8.30 3.06
C ILE A 71 -0.30 7.58 3.41
N ALA A 72 0.84 8.18 3.11
CA ALA A 72 2.11 7.48 3.28
C ALA A 72 2.39 7.10 4.73
N PRO A 73 2.22 8.00 5.72
CA PRO A 73 2.46 7.59 7.11
C PRO A 73 1.49 6.50 7.57
N GLU A 74 0.23 6.60 7.17
CA GLU A 74 -0.76 5.61 7.57
C GLU A 74 -0.47 4.27 6.93
N ALA A 75 -0.14 4.26 5.65
CA ALA A 75 0.18 3.02 4.95
C ALA A 75 1.44 2.40 5.53
N THR A 76 2.44 3.20 5.82
CA THR A 76 3.67 2.71 6.43
C THR A 76 3.37 2.05 7.77
N ALA A 77 2.54 2.67 8.59
CA ALA A 77 2.19 2.11 9.89
C ALA A 77 1.49 0.77 9.74
N ILE A 78 0.56 0.66 8.79
CA ILE A 78 -0.15 -0.58 8.56
C ILE A 78 0.82 -1.68 8.11
N LEU A 79 1.69 -1.35 7.17
CA LEU A 79 2.63 -2.33 6.65
C LEU A 79 3.65 -2.75 7.70
N GLU A 80 4.13 -1.82 8.51
CA GLU A 80 5.06 -2.16 9.58
C GLU A 80 4.39 -3.00 10.65
N SER A 81 3.13 -2.74 10.91
CA SER A 81 2.40 -3.55 11.89
C SER A 81 2.24 -4.98 11.42
N HIS A 82 2.12 -5.18 10.12
CA HIS A 82 1.92 -6.52 9.57
C HIS A 82 3.23 -7.26 9.30
N PHE A 83 4.22 -6.56 8.74
CA PHE A 83 5.47 -7.20 8.31
C PHE A 83 6.65 -6.91 9.23
N GLY A 84 6.65 -5.74 9.85
CA GLY A 84 7.83 -5.30 10.52
C GLY A 84 7.95 -5.80 11.91
N GLU A 85 7.16 -6.03 12.46
CA GLU A 85 7.24 -6.30 13.74
C GLU A 85 8.10 -5.88 14.36
#